data_70a9d73cc62cd5af74ab6e38362c5b6f
#
_entry.id   70a9d73cc62cd5af74ab6e38362c5b6f
#
_cell.length_a   1.000
_cell.length_b   1.000
_cell.length_c   1.000
_cell.angle_alpha   90.00
_cell.angle_beta   90.00
_cell.angle_gamma   90.00
#
_symmetry.space_group_name_H-M   'P 1'
#
loop_
_entity.id
_entity.type
_entity.pdbx_description
1 polymer ?
#
loop_
_entity_poly.entity_id
_entity_poly.type
_entity_poly.pdbx_seq_one_letter_code
_entity_poly.pdbx_strand_id
1 'polypeptide(L)'
;MTTKHLVRLAIAASGLTLAAGSAQAAVQSSMLEDTADMRRIEFQFDAPVQTGIRIDGQQWTTLNLAGESIAVQAGEPALPDVRRSVLIGDTDAVAAHLQSGSYYDIPGVKIAPSKGAITRDIDPSTVPFTFGKTYDSAGFWPAETVSIAEPHIIRNARGAVLTVRPLQWNPATNTLRVWTEMTVDVETVGTATHNVLHRAALEAHSDNASWQAIYKRHFINYTAQRVYDPLDHSGDMLIICHDAWLSNIQPLADHKNSIGIN
;
A
#
# COMPACT_ATOMS: atom_id res chain seq x y z
N MET A 1 51.64 -63.26 14.50
CA MET A 1 50.47 -62.60 15.13
C MET A 1 50.45 -61.13 14.67
N THR A 2 49.65 -60.79 13.71
CA THR A 2 49.64 -59.47 13.09
C THR A 2 48.26 -58.84 13.33
N THR A 3 48.20 -57.86 14.21
CA THR A 3 47.00 -57.15 14.60
C THR A 3 46.68 -56.05 13.58
N LYS A 4 45.59 -56.21 12.88
CA LYS A 4 45.06 -55.16 11.93
C LYS A 4 44.23 -54.13 12.68
N HIS A 5 44.67 -52.90 12.74
CA HIS A 5 43.88 -51.77 13.24
C HIS A 5 42.94 -51.28 12.12
N LEU A 6 41.62 -51.37 12.36
CA LEU A 6 40.58 -50.75 11.52
C LEU A 6 40.37 -49.30 11.98
N VAL A 7 40.74 -48.37 11.14
CA VAL A 7 40.41 -46.97 11.34
C VAL A 7 39.01 -46.77 10.76
N ARG A 8 38.03 -46.45 11.62
CA ARG A 8 36.67 -46.00 11.20
C ARG A 8 36.70 -44.51 10.99
N LEU A 9 36.51 -44.12 9.73
CA LEU A 9 36.32 -42.73 9.33
C LEU A 9 34.84 -42.35 9.58
N ALA A 10 34.59 -41.50 10.56
CA ALA A 10 33.26 -40.93 10.79
C ALA A 10 33.08 -39.69 9.89
N ILE A 11 32.22 -39.78 8.89
CA ILE A 11 31.79 -38.63 8.07
C ILE A 11 30.69 -37.92 8.84
N ALA A 12 31.00 -36.76 9.41
CA ALA A 12 30.00 -35.87 9.99
C ALA A 12 29.32 -35.11 8.84
N ALA A 13 28.09 -35.48 8.53
CA ALA A 13 27.24 -34.71 7.61
C ALA A 13 26.74 -33.47 8.35
N SER A 14 27.36 -32.32 8.08
CA SER A 14 26.89 -31.02 8.54
C SER A 14 25.66 -30.65 7.72
N GLY A 15 24.48 -30.88 8.26
CA GLY A 15 23.22 -30.42 7.69
C GLY A 15 23.18 -28.91 7.75
N LEU A 16 23.30 -28.26 6.61
CA LEU A 16 23.05 -26.83 6.44
C LEU A 16 21.52 -26.64 6.44
N THR A 17 20.94 -26.32 7.61
CA THR A 17 19.56 -25.88 7.70
C THR A 17 19.49 -24.46 7.13
N LEU A 18 19.03 -24.32 5.87
CA LEU A 18 18.55 -23.03 5.38
C LEU A 18 17.31 -22.66 6.22
N ALA A 19 17.48 -21.76 7.16
CA ALA A 19 16.35 -21.04 7.73
C ALA A 19 15.72 -20.22 6.60
N ALA A 20 14.58 -20.64 6.12
CA ALA A 20 13.72 -19.79 5.28
C ALA A 20 13.25 -18.65 6.18
N GLY A 21 14.00 -17.55 6.19
CA GLY A 21 13.55 -16.31 6.78
C GLY A 21 12.30 -15.88 6.04
N SER A 22 11.16 -15.84 6.72
CA SER A 22 9.98 -15.13 6.21
C SER A 22 10.42 -13.71 5.93
N ALA A 23 10.35 -13.26 4.66
CA ALA A 23 10.60 -11.89 4.31
C ALA A 23 9.54 -11.05 5.07
N GLN A 24 9.99 -10.36 6.11
CA GLN A 24 9.14 -9.45 6.87
C GLN A 24 8.81 -8.27 5.97
N ALA A 25 7.58 -7.78 6.02
CA ALA A 25 7.19 -6.61 5.24
C ALA A 25 8.05 -5.42 5.70
N ALA A 26 8.56 -4.63 4.74
CA ALA A 26 9.38 -3.45 5.02
C ALA A 26 8.61 -2.36 5.80
N VAL A 27 7.28 -2.44 5.84
CA VAL A 27 6.40 -1.55 6.60
C VAL A 27 5.46 -2.39 7.46
N GLN A 28 5.52 -2.16 8.75
CA GLN A 28 4.56 -2.71 9.70
C GLN A 28 3.61 -1.60 10.13
N SER A 29 2.34 -1.93 10.30
CA SER A 29 1.34 -1.01 10.83
C SER A 29 0.54 -1.67 11.93
N SER A 30 0.36 -0.97 13.04
CA SER A 30 -0.45 -1.42 14.18
C SER A 30 -1.49 -0.36 14.55
N MET A 31 -2.70 -0.83 14.88
CA MET A 31 -3.77 0.03 15.35
C MET A 31 -3.60 0.20 16.86
N LEU A 32 -3.30 1.43 17.31
CA LEU A 32 -3.18 1.76 18.73
C LEU A 32 -4.53 2.14 19.34
N GLU A 33 -5.38 2.81 18.55
CA GLU A 33 -6.72 3.23 18.96
C GLU A 33 -7.66 3.16 17.75
N ASP A 34 -8.88 2.65 17.92
CA ASP A 34 -9.93 2.63 16.89
C ASP A 34 -11.29 2.90 17.56
N THR A 35 -11.63 4.18 17.63
CA THR A 35 -12.91 4.67 18.14
C THR A 35 -13.77 5.23 17.02
N ALA A 36 -14.99 5.68 17.32
CA ALA A 36 -15.85 6.34 16.35
C ALA A 36 -15.21 7.64 15.83
N ASP A 37 -14.52 8.37 16.70
CA ASP A 37 -14.03 9.72 16.42
C ASP A 37 -12.55 9.73 16.03
N MET A 38 -11.77 8.71 16.40
CA MET A 38 -10.32 8.67 16.19
C MET A 38 -9.81 7.28 15.86
N ARG A 39 -8.85 7.20 14.95
CA ARG A 39 -8.02 6.03 14.64
C ARG A 39 -6.57 6.45 14.75
N ARG A 40 -5.85 5.88 15.71
CA ARG A 40 -4.41 6.11 15.87
C ARG A 40 -3.65 4.89 15.38
N ILE A 41 -2.76 5.13 14.43
CA ILE A 41 -2.03 4.07 13.73
C ILE A 41 -0.53 4.35 13.86
N GLU A 42 0.19 3.36 14.36
CA GLU A 42 1.65 3.36 14.35
C GLU A 42 2.17 2.67 13.09
N PHE A 43 3.13 3.29 12.44
CA PHE A 43 3.88 2.73 11.32
C PHE A 43 5.34 2.60 11.72
N GLN A 44 5.92 1.44 11.47
CA GLN A 44 7.36 1.18 11.60
C GLN A 44 7.93 0.83 10.23
N PHE A 45 9.06 1.43 9.89
CA PHE A 45 9.66 1.35 8.56
C PHE A 45 11.06 0.77 8.65
N ASP A 46 11.35 -0.22 7.82
CA ASP A 46 12.71 -0.65 7.56
C ASP A 46 13.46 0.40 6.72
N ALA A 47 14.79 0.36 6.76
CA ALA A 47 15.60 1.23 5.92
C ALA A 47 15.33 0.96 4.43
N PRO A 48 15.18 2.02 3.59
CA PRO A 48 14.96 1.84 2.17
C PRO A 48 16.20 1.25 1.48
N VAL A 49 15.98 0.38 0.51
CA VAL A 49 17.05 -0.11 -0.37
C VAL A 49 17.45 1.01 -1.31
N GLN A 50 18.74 1.37 -1.28
CA GLN A 50 19.32 2.42 -2.12
C GLN A 50 20.07 1.78 -3.30
N THR A 51 19.79 2.22 -4.52
CA THR A 51 20.49 1.77 -5.73
C THR A 51 21.03 2.96 -6.51
N GLY A 52 22.32 2.94 -6.81
CA GLY A 52 22.96 3.98 -7.61
C GLY A 52 22.64 3.86 -9.09
N ILE A 53 22.32 4.97 -9.74
CA ILE A 53 22.15 5.07 -11.19
C ILE A 53 22.91 6.27 -11.74
N ARG A 54 23.22 6.29 -13.03
CA ARG A 54 23.83 7.43 -13.71
C ARG A 54 22.83 8.12 -14.62
N ILE A 55 22.68 9.44 -14.46
CA ILE A 55 21.89 10.30 -15.33
C ILE A 55 22.82 11.44 -15.77
N ASP A 56 23.01 11.59 -17.07
CA ASP A 56 23.87 12.62 -17.69
C ASP A 56 25.29 12.69 -17.05
N GLY A 57 25.86 11.49 -16.82
CA GLY A 57 27.20 11.34 -16.22
C GLY A 57 27.28 11.57 -14.71
N GLN A 58 26.23 12.05 -14.06
CA GLN A 58 26.16 12.25 -12.61
C GLN A 58 25.59 11.04 -11.89
N GLN A 59 26.02 10.84 -10.63
CA GLN A 59 25.51 9.76 -9.78
C GLN A 59 24.22 10.21 -9.07
N TRP A 60 23.19 9.40 -9.17
CA TRP A 60 21.88 9.57 -8.53
C TRP A 60 21.50 8.28 -7.80
N THR A 61 20.52 8.37 -6.91
CA THR A 61 20.03 7.25 -6.10
C THR A 61 18.55 7.03 -6.38
N THR A 62 18.17 5.79 -6.61
CA THR A 62 16.78 5.34 -6.55
C THR A 62 16.53 4.65 -5.20
N LEU A 63 15.33 4.81 -4.68
CA LEU A 63 14.91 4.23 -3.40
C LEU A 63 13.81 3.20 -3.64
N ASN A 64 13.88 2.10 -2.90
CA ASN A 64 12.82 1.11 -2.87
C ASN A 64 12.50 0.75 -1.42
N LEU A 65 11.21 0.69 -1.11
CA LEU A 65 10.67 0.18 0.14
C LEU A 65 9.84 -1.06 -0.22
N ALA A 66 10.27 -2.24 0.26
CA ALA A 66 9.71 -3.50 -0.20
C ALA A 66 8.18 -3.57 0.05
N GLY A 67 7.44 -3.94 -1.00
CA GLY A 67 5.98 -4.02 -0.97
C GLY A 67 5.24 -2.70 -1.16
N GLU A 68 5.94 -1.57 -1.25
CA GLU A 68 5.32 -0.26 -1.40
C GLU A 68 5.49 0.30 -2.82
N SER A 69 4.63 1.24 -3.19
CA SER A 69 4.68 1.90 -4.49
C SER A 69 5.55 3.15 -4.45
N ILE A 70 6.12 3.50 -5.60
CA ILE A 70 6.84 4.77 -5.79
C ILE A 70 5.86 5.80 -6.36
N ALA A 71 5.97 7.05 -5.89
CA ALA A 71 5.20 8.16 -6.47
C ALA A 71 5.52 8.30 -7.96
N VAL A 72 4.47 8.33 -8.80
CA VAL A 72 4.60 8.29 -10.27
C VAL A 72 4.43 9.66 -10.93
N GLN A 73 4.69 10.75 -10.22
CA GLN A 73 4.65 12.08 -10.80
C GLN A 73 5.95 12.35 -11.57
N ALA A 74 5.84 12.50 -12.89
CA ALA A 74 7.00 12.72 -13.74
C ALA A 74 7.78 13.97 -13.34
N GLY A 75 9.09 13.85 -13.25
CA GLY A 75 9.99 14.94 -12.90
C GLY A 75 10.16 15.21 -11.39
N GLU A 76 9.30 14.65 -10.54
CA GLU A 76 9.44 14.77 -9.10
C GLU A 76 10.36 13.68 -8.52
N PRO A 77 11.00 13.89 -7.36
CA PRO A 77 11.84 12.85 -6.75
C PRO A 77 11.10 11.55 -6.57
N ALA A 78 11.68 10.43 -7.02
CA ALA A 78 11.07 9.11 -6.98
C ALA A 78 11.15 8.51 -5.57
N LEU A 79 10.24 8.95 -4.68
CA LEU A 79 10.15 8.47 -3.30
C LEU A 79 8.99 7.48 -3.12
N PRO A 80 9.18 6.40 -2.34
CA PRO A 80 8.11 5.48 -1.96
C PRO A 80 7.02 6.13 -1.10
N ASP A 81 5.77 5.79 -1.42
CA ASP A 81 4.57 6.12 -0.63
C ASP A 81 4.01 4.84 0.00
N VAL A 82 3.62 4.91 1.26
CA VAL A 82 2.91 3.86 1.98
C VAL A 82 1.41 4.20 2.00
N ARG A 83 0.58 3.34 1.42
CA ARG A 83 -0.86 3.55 1.31
C ARG A 83 -1.61 2.46 2.04
N ARG A 84 -2.52 2.86 2.93
CA ARG A 84 -3.37 1.94 3.69
C ARG A 84 -4.81 2.46 3.67
N SER A 85 -5.76 1.57 3.44
CA SER A 85 -7.17 1.92 3.56
C SER A 85 -7.61 1.77 5.00
N VAL A 86 -8.33 2.77 5.50
CA VAL A 86 -8.89 2.83 6.86
C VAL A 86 -10.40 2.88 6.75
N LEU A 87 -11.11 2.02 7.50
CA LEU A 87 -12.56 2.13 7.66
C LEU A 87 -12.89 3.39 8.44
N ILE A 88 -13.92 4.09 7.98
CA ILE A 88 -14.46 5.29 8.62
C ILE A 88 -15.98 5.15 8.77
N GLY A 89 -16.60 6.05 9.52
CA GLY A 89 -18.05 6.08 9.64
C GLY A 89 -18.74 6.40 8.32
N ASP A 90 -19.99 5.97 8.20
CA ASP A 90 -20.77 6.05 6.95
C ASP A 90 -20.92 7.49 6.44
N THR A 91 -20.93 8.45 7.35
CA THR A 91 -21.15 9.89 7.08
C THR A 91 -19.98 10.77 7.49
N ASP A 92 -18.89 10.20 8.00
CA ASP A 92 -17.80 10.98 8.58
C ASP A 92 -16.98 11.73 7.51
N ALA A 93 -16.71 13.00 7.76
CA ALA A 93 -15.56 13.69 7.17
C ALA A 93 -14.34 13.45 8.05
N VAL A 94 -13.24 13.05 7.44
CA VAL A 94 -12.02 12.71 8.19
C VAL A 94 -10.83 13.55 7.75
N ALA A 95 -9.93 13.84 8.69
CA ALA A 95 -8.62 14.42 8.43
C ALA A 95 -7.53 13.52 9.02
N ALA A 96 -6.32 13.58 8.46
CA ALA A 96 -5.19 12.82 8.97
C ALA A 96 -4.00 13.74 9.21
N HIS A 97 -3.27 13.49 10.30
CA HIS A 97 -2.06 14.24 10.62
C HIS A 97 -1.03 13.38 11.35
N LEU A 98 0.22 13.78 11.24
CA LEU A 98 1.31 13.18 12.00
C LEU A 98 1.22 13.64 13.45
N GLN A 99 1.05 12.71 14.38
CA GLN A 99 1.01 12.98 15.81
C GLN A 99 2.43 12.99 16.39
N SER A 100 3.26 12.00 16.04
CA SER A 100 4.65 11.88 16.49
C SER A 100 5.45 10.96 15.57
N GLY A 101 6.78 10.97 15.70
CA GLY A 101 7.61 10.02 14.98
C GLY A 101 9.10 10.26 15.21
N SER A 102 9.90 9.32 14.73
CA SER A 102 11.36 9.33 14.83
C SER A 102 11.98 9.20 13.44
N TYR A 103 13.05 9.94 13.17
CA TYR A 103 13.76 9.90 11.90
C TYR A 103 15.26 10.12 12.08
N TYR A 104 16.00 9.84 11.02
CA TYR A 104 17.40 10.24 10.85
C TYR A 104 17.64 10.82 9.47
N ASP A 105 18.68 11.63 9.33
CA ASP A 105 19.04 12.30 8.08
C ASP A 105 20.34 11.70 7.50
N ILE A 106 20.34 11.45 6.19
CA ILE A 106 21.50 10.97 5.43
C ILE A 106 21.95 12.08 4.48
N PRO A 107 23.11 12.70 4.70
CA PRO A 107 23.63 13.74 3.82
C PRO A 107 24.23 13.16 2.52
N GLY A 108 24.32 13.99 1.48
CA GLY A 108 24.99 13.66 0.24
C GLY A 108 24.23 12.72 -0.71
N VAL A 109 22.94 12.52 -0.48
CA VAL A 109 22.09 11.66 -1.32
C VAL A 109 21.37 12.51 -2.37
N LYS A 110 21.58 12.21 -3.65
CA LYS A 110 20.84 12.81 -4.78
C LYS A 110 19.77 11.82 -5.25
N ILE A 111 18.52 12.18 -5.13
CA ILE A 111 17.40 11.31 -5.52
C ILE A 111 17.07 11.49 -7.01
N ALA A 112 17.01 10.38 -7.74
CA ALA A 112 16.61 10.39 -9.16
C ALA A 112 15.15 10.79 -9.33
N PRO A 113 14.79 11.51 -10.41
CA PRO A 113 13.40 11.83 -10.69
C PRO A 113 12.60 10.61 -11.15
N SER A 114 11.31 10.64 -10.88
CA SER A 114 10.36 9.70 -11.45
C SER A 114 10.19 9.95 -12.95
N LYS A 115 10.16 8.89 -13.73
CA LYS A 115 9.80 8.94 -15.15
C LYS A 115 8.30 9.06 -15.40
N GLY A 116 7.49 9.08 -14.34
CA GLY A 116 6.04 9.12 -14.42
C GLY A 116 5.41 7.73 -14.58
N ALA A 117 4.12 7.74 -14.91
CA ALA A 117 3.37 6.52 -15.21
C ALA A 117 3.72 6.04 -16.62
N ILE A 118 4.43 4.93 -16.72
CA ILE A 118 4.82 4.31 -17.97
C ILE A 118 3.90 3.11 -18.22
N THR A 119 3.26 3.08 -19.39
CA THR A 119 2.42 1.96 -19.81
C THR A 119 3.27 0.76 -20.24
N ARG A 120 2.69 -0.44 -20.22
CA ARG A 120 3.44 -1.69 -20.46
C ARG A 120 4.00 -1.85 -21.87
N ASP A 121 3.50 -1.09 -22.83
CA ASP A 121 3.93 -1.06 -24.22
C ASP A 121 5.14 -0.16 -24.45
N ILE A 122 5.54 0.64 -23.45
CA ILE A 122 6.68 1.54 -23.54
C ILE A 122 7.86 0.93 -22.77
N ASP A 123 9.02 0.79 -23.44
CA ASP A 123 10.25 0.41 -22.78
C ASP A 123 10.71 1.55 -21.85
N PRO A 124 10.78 1.33 -20.50
CA PRO A 124 11.22 2.35 -19.57
C PRO A 124 12.61 2.92 -19.84
N SER A 125 13.48 2.18 -20.53
CA SER A 125 14.83 2.65 -20.89
C SER A 125 14.80 3.77 -21.94
N THR A 126 13.76 3.83 -22.77
CA THR A 126 13.59 4.85 -23.82
C THR A 126 13.02 6.17 -23.29
N VAL A 127 12.41 6.15 -22.11
CA VAL A 127 11.86 7.36 -21.49
C VAL A 127 12.97 8.15 -20.79
N PRO A 128 13.25 9.41 -21.20
CA PRO A 128 14.30 10.21 -20.57
C PRO A 128 13.91 10.60 -19.14
N PHE A 129 14.93 10.87 -18.32
CA PHE A 129 14.71 11.52 -17.05
C PHE A 129 14.49 13.02 -17.27
N THR A 130 13.51 13.59 -16.60
CA THR A 130 13.23 15.03 -16.54
C THR A 130 13.28 15.48 -15.08
N PHE A 131 13.77 16.71 -14.85
CA PHE A 131 13.84 17.26 -13.50
C PHE A 131 12.77 18.34 -13.34
N GLY A 132 11.88 18.16 -12.37
CA GLY A 132 10.82 19.11 -12.04
C GLY A 132 11.34 20.27 -11.17
N LYS A 133 10.43 21.22 -10.92
CA LYS A 133 10.75 22.42 -10.12
C LYS A 133 11.21 22.12 -8.69
N THR A 134 10.83 20.96 -8.14
CA THR A 134 11.24 20.53 -6.81
C THR A 134 12.76 20.47 -6.68
N TYR A 135 13.48 20.15 -7.75
CA TYR A 135 14.95 20.08 -7.73
C TYR A 135 15.65 21.44 -7.54
N ASP A 136 14.95 22.53 -7.83
CA ASP A 136 15.42 23.91 -7.62
C ASP A 136 14.88 24.52 -6.31
N SER A 137 14.14 23.74 -5.52
CA SER A 137 13.52 24.22 -4.29
C SER A 137 14.42 24.06 -3.06
N ALA A 138 14.06 24.76 -1.98
CA ALA A 138 14.63 24.55 -0.66
C ALA A 138 13.60 23.89 0.26
N GLY A 139 14.10 23.11 1.22
CA GLY A 139 13.26 22.37 2.17
C GLY A 139 13.05 20.91 1.78
N PHE A 140 12.41 20.19 2.68
CA PHE A 140 12.13 18.77 2.47
C PHE A 140 10.90 18.58 1.57
N TRP A 141 11.03 17.72 0.59
CA TRP A 141 9.95 17.24 -0.28
C TRP A 141 9.72 15.73 -0.09
N PRO A 142 8.47 15.25 -0.04
CA PRO A 142 7.25 16.05 0.08
C PRO A 142 7.18 16.80 1.42
N ALA A 143 6.58 17.99 1.42
CA ALA A 143 6.44 18.77 2.65
C ALA A 143 5.43 18.12 3.61
N GLU A 144 4.37 17.55 3.05
CA GLU A 144 3.35 16.84 3.80
C GLU A 144 3.68 15.35 3.87
N THR A 145 3.88 14.85 5.09
CA THR A 145 4.23 13.44 5.35
C THR A 145 3.01 12.53 5.47
N VAL A 146 1.85 13.08 5.77
CA VAL A 146 0.59 12.35 5.96
C VAL A 146 -0.52 13.04 5.18
N SER A 147 -1.30 12.29 4.44
CA SER A 147 -2.52 12.79 3.79
C SER A 147 -3.58 11.70 3.72
N ILE A 148 -4.85 12.10 3.67
CA ILE A 148 -5.98 11.19 3.50
C ILE A 148 -6.76 11.59 2.25
N ALA A 149 -7.10 10.60 1.43
CA ALA A 149 -7.87 10.82 0.21
C ALA A 149 -9.37 10.92 0.50
N GLU A 150 -10.14 11.39 -0.49
CA GLU A 150 -11.59 11.34 -0.42
C GLU A 150 -12.08 9.91 -0.15
N PRO A 151 -13.14 9.76 0.66
CA PRO A 151 -13.69 8.45 0.98
C PRO A 151 -14.15 7.68 -0.26
N HIS A 152 -14.02 6.35 -0.19
CA HIS A 152 -14.55 5.41 -1.18
C HIS A 152 -15.48 4.40 -0.51
N ILE A 153 -16.34 3.77 -1.30
CA ILE A 153 -17.29 2.77 -0.83
C ILE A 153 -17.00 1.45 -1.55
N ILE A 154 -16.80 0.40 -0.77
CA ILE A 154 -16.73 -0.97 -1.27
C ILE A 154 -17.92 -1.70 -0.71
N ARG A 155 -18.94 -1.92 -1.53
CA ARG A 155 -20.23 -2.51 -1.18
C ARG A 155 -20.89 -1.77 0.00
N ASN A 156 -20.76 -2.30 1.22
CA ASN A 156 -21.33 -1.77 2.46
C ASN A 156 -20.27 -1.26 3.45
N ALA A 157 -19.03 -1.11 3.02
CA ALA A 157 -17.94 -0.56 3.80
C ALA A 157 -17.46 0.76 3.20
N ARG A 158 -17.40 1.80 4.02
CA ARG A 158 -16.86 3.11 3.63
C ARG A 158 -15.50 3.29 4.25
N GLY A 159 -14.53 3.71 3.46
CA GLY A 159 -13.17 3.93 3.92
C GLY A 159 -12.49 5.08 3.18
N ALA A 160 -11.30 5.41 3.62
CA ALA A 160 -10.44 6.39 2.98
C ALA A 160 -9.01 5.86 2.88
N VAL A 161 -8.26 6.28 1.86
CA VAL A 161 -6.86 5.91 1.69
C VAL A 161 -5.98 6.90 2.44
N LEU A 162 -5.36 6.41 3.51
CA LEU A 162 -4.29 7.09 4.22
C LEU A 162 -2.98 6.90 3.46
N THR A 163 -2.30 7.99 3.12
CA THR A 163 -0.97 7.98 2.54
C THR A 163 0.04 8.51 3.55
N VAL A 164 1.05 7.69 3.84
CA VAL A 164 2.17 8.03 4.71
C VAL A 164 3.45 8.06 3.88
N ARG A 165 4.25 9.10 4.03
CA ARG A 165 5.47 9.32 3.27
C ARG A 165 6.67 9.30 4.21
N PRO A 166 7.28 8.11 4.39
CA PRO A 166 8.37 7.94 5.35
C PRO A 166 9.70 8.50 4.87
N LEU A 167 9.77 8.94 3.63
CA LEU A 167 10.98 9.48 3.03
C LEU A 167 10.73 10.91 2.56
N GLN A 168 11.65 11.81 2.92
CA GLN A 168 11.65 13.20 2.47
C GLN A 168 13.06 13.55 2.00
N TRP A 169 13.17 14.31 0.93
CA TRP A 169 14.46 14.72 0.41
C TRP A 169 14.55 16.24 0.26
N ASN A 170 15.68 16.81 0.69
CA ASN A 170 15.96 18.23 0.51
C ASN A 170 16.98 18.40 -0.62
N PRO A 171 16.58 18.93 -1.79
CA PRO A 171 17.46 19.09 -2.94
C PRO A 171 18.58 20.10 -2.70
N ALA A 172 18.34 21.18 -1.95
CA ALA A 172 19.33 22.22 -1.70
C ALA A 172 20.52 21.71 -0.87
N THR A 173 20.29 20.76 0.04
CA THR A 173 21.34 20.18 0.91
C THR A 173 21.71 18.76 0.50
N ASN A 174 21.03 18.15 -0.48
CA ASN A 174 21.13 16.74 -0.83
C ASN A 174 20.98 15.83 0.40
N THR A 175 20.03 16.12 1.27
CA THR A 175 19.80 15.37 2.50
C THR A 175 18.53 14.54 2.37
N LEU A 176 18.65 13.22 2.56
CA LEU A 176 17.52 12.30 2.64
C LEU A 176 17.14 12.13 4.11
N ARG A 177 15.89 12.46 4.46
CA ARG A 177 15.27 12.15 5.74
C ARG A 177 14.55 10.81 5.66
N VAL A 178 14.84 9.93 6.61
CA VAL A 178 14.25 8.59 6.72
C VAL A 178 13.55 8.50 8.06
N TRP A 179 12.23 8.41 8.03
CA TRP A 179 11.42 8.12 9.21
C TRP A 179 11.54 6.63 9.52
N THR A 180 11.78 6.30 10.78
CA THR A 180 11.82 4.93 11.29
C THR A 180 10.50 4.53 11.92
N GLU A 181 9.77 5.52 12.42
CA GLU A 181 8.49 5.36 13.07
C GLU A 181 7.63 6.62 12.85
N MET A 182 6.35 6.43 12.63
CA MET A 182 5.37 7.51 12.56
C MET A 182 4.07 7.08 13.23
N THR A 183 3.58 7.87 14.16
CA THR A 183 2.22 7.73 14.72
C THR A 183 1.32 8.73 14.04
N VAL A 184 0.24 8.23 13.43
CA VAL A 184 -0.69 9.00 12.61
C VAL A 184 -2.07 8.92 13.23
N ASP A 185 -2.71 10.07 13.39
CA ASP A 185 -4.10 10.21 13.79
C ASP A 185 -4.98 10.46 12.57
N VAL A 186 -6.08 9.70 12.47
CA VAL A 186 -7.19 9.92 11.53
C VAL A 186 -8.41 10.27 12.36
N GLU A 187 -8.78 11.53 12.33
CA GLU A 187 -9.85 12.11 13.16
C GLU A 187 -11.11 12.36 12.34
N THR A 188 -12.27 12.16 12.97
CA THR A 188 -13.55 12.61 12.43
C THR A 188 -13.70 14.11 12.69
N VAL A 189 -13.73 14.90 11.61
CA VAL A 189 -13.78 16.39 11.68
C VAL A 189 -15.15 16.96 11.34
N GLY A 190 -16.14 16.11 11.10
CA GLY A 190 -17.49 16.53 10.79
C GLY A 190 -18.24 15.52 9.93
N THR A 191 -19.24 16.02 9.19
CA THR A 191 -20.05 15.21 8.27
C THR A 191 -19.61 15.45 6.83
N ALA A 192 -19.40 14.37 6.09
CA ALA A 192 -19.01 14.40 4.69
C ALA A 192 -20.20 14.75 3.78
N THR A 193 -19.90 15.37 2.65
CA THR A 193 -20.88 15.67 1.59
C THR A 193 -20.74 14.76 0.38
N HIS A 194 -19.60 14.04 0.26
CA HIS A 194 -19.29 13.16 -0.87
C HIS A 194 -19.11 11.73 -0.42
N ASN A 195 -19.52 10.81 -1.28
CA ASN A 195 -19.38 9.36 -1.04
C ASN A 195 -19.90 8.93 0.34
N VAL A 196 -21.04 9.47 0.74
CA VAL A 196 -21.74 9.12 1.97
C VAL A 196 -22.47 7.80 1.76
N LEU A 197 -22.33 6.87 2.70
CA LEU A 197 -23.02 5.60 2.66
C LEU A 197 -24.35 5.71 3.42
N HIS A 198 -25.46 5.74 2.68
CA HIS A 198 -26.79 5.71 3.26
C HIS A 198 -27.24 4.27 3.42
N ARG A 199 -27.33 3.81 4.66
CA ARG A 199 -27.92 2.50 4.96
C ARG A 199 -29.41 2.69 5.16
N ALA A 200 -30.27 2.05 4.34
CA ALA A 200 -31.59 1.73 4.78
C ALA A 200 -31.49 0.86 6.04
N ALA A 201 -32.44 0.96 6.98
CA ALA A 201 -32.42 0.16 8.21
C ALA A 201 -32.29 -1.33 7.83
N LEU A 202 -31.05 -1.81 7.78
CA LEU A 202 -30.71 -3.20 7.44
C LEU A 202 -30.67 -3.97 8.75
N GLU A 203 -31.37 -5.09 8.77
CA GLU A 203 -31.18 -6.06 9.87
C GLU A 203 -29.73 -6.50 9.90
N ALA A 204 -29.19 -6.66 11.12
CA ALA A 204 -27.79 -6.96 11.31
C ALA A 204 -27.49 -8.42 10.95
N HIS A 205 -26.92 -8.65 9.76
CA HIS A 205 -26.43 -9.94 9.34
C HIS A 205 -24.91 -9.91 9.19
N SER A 206 -24.23 -11.03 9.38
CA SER A 206 -22.80 -11.14 9.21
C SER A 206 -22.42 -11.17 7.74
N ASP A 207 -21.39 -10.44 7.33
CA ASP A 207 -20.80 -10.60 6.01
C ASP A 207 -20.40 -12.06 5.78
N ASN A 208 -20.62 -12.56 4.56
CA ASN A 208 -20.13 -13.88 4.21
C ASN A 208 -18.58 -13.92 4.23
N ALA A 209 -18.03 -15.12 4.37
CA ALA A 209 -16.58 -15.31 4.53
C ALA A 209 -15.74 -14.67 3.41
N SER A 210 -16.27 -14.61 2.18
CA SER A 210 -15.58 -14.01 1.03
C SER A 210 -15.43 -12.50 1.20
N TRP A 211 -16.50 -11.80 1.62
CA TRP A 211 -16.46 -10.37 1.86
C TRP A 211 -15.60 -10.01 3.08
N GLN A 212 -15.69 -10.80 4.14
CA GLN A 212 -14.79 -10.64 5.30
C GLN A 212 -13.33 -10.75 4.90
N ALA A 213 -12.98 -11.70 4.03
CA ALA A 213 -11.62 -11.85 3.52
C ALA A 213 -11.17 -10.64 2.68
N ILE A 214 -12.06 -10.07 1.86
CA ILE A 214 -11.79 -8.85 1.09
C ILE A 214 -11.53 -7.67 2.04
N TYR A 215 -12.41 -7.43 3.00
CA TYR A 215 -12.29 -6.31 3.92
C TYR A 215 -11.05 -6.41 4.80
N LYS A 216 -10.71 -7.60 5.32
CA LYS A 216 -9.47 -7.85 6.09
C LYS A 216 -8.20 -7.54 5.30
N ARG A 217 -8.23 -7.75 3.99
CA ARG A 217 -7.09 -7.45 3.12
C ARG A 217 -7.02 -5.99 2.71
N HIS A 218 -8.17 -5.32 2.68
CA HIS A 218 -8.28 -3.95 2.18
C HIS A 218 -8.17 -2.91 3.29
N PHE A 219 -8.80 -3.13 4.45
CA PHE A 219 -8.82 -2.16 5.54
C PHE A 219 -7.98 -2.63 6.72
N ILE A 220 -7.07 -1.79 7.18
CA ILE A 220 -6.16 -2.13 8.29
C ILE A 220 -6.84 -2.23 9.65
N ASN A 221 -8.02 -1.60 9.81
CA ASN A 221 -8.82 -1.62 11.04
C ASN A 221 -10.11 -2.45 10.91
N TYR A 222 -10.21 -3.33 9.91
CA TYR A 222 -11.36 -4.20 9.81
C TYR A 222 -11.29 -5.33 10.84
N THR A 223 -12.32 -5.41 11.68
CA THR A 223 -12.55 -6.53 12.58
C THR A 223 -13.84 -7.26 12.17
N ALA A 224 -13.84 -8.59 12.19
CA ALA A 224 -14.98 -9.40 11.79
C ALA A 224 -16.25 -9.20 12.65
N GLN A 225 -16.16 -8.41 13.72
CA GLN A 225 -17.27 -8.10 14.62
C GLN A 225 -18.13 -6.90 14.16
N ARG A 226 -17.73 -6.18 13.13
CA ARG A 226 -18.61 -5.20 12.48
C ARG A 226 -19.59 -5.96 11.59
N VAL A 227 -20.70 -6.35 12.20
CA VAL A 227 -21.78 -7.09 11.58
C VAL A 227 -22.59 -6.15 10.71
N TYR A 228 -22.52 -6.31 9.41
CA TYR A 228 -23.43 -5.70 8.45
C TYR A 228 -24.07 -6.80 7.66
N ASP A 229 -25.36 -6.63 7.41
CA ASP A 229 -26.12 -7.59 6.61
C ASP A 229 -25.61 -7.60 5.16
N PRO A 230 -25.16 -8.73 4.63
CA PRO A 230 -25.11 -8.87 3.19
C PRO A 230 -26.55 -8.82 2.71
N LEU A 231 -26.86 -7.93 1.78
CA LEU A 231 -28.02 -8.11 0.95
C LEU A 231 -27.84 -9.46 0.26
N ASP A 232 -28.49 -10.48 0.80
CA ASP A 232 -28.54 -11.81 0.19
C ASP A 232 -29.55 -11.78 -0.96
N HIS A 233 -29.31 -10.86 -1.88
CA HIS A 233 -29.96 -10.87 -3.17
C HIS A 233 -29.04 -11.65 -4.09
N SER A 234 -29.52 -12.79 -4.55
CA SER A 234 -29.14 -13.30 -5.85
C SER A 234 -29.41 -12.16 -6.85
N GLY A 235 -28.46 -11.25 -6.97
CA GLY A 235 -28.64 -10.04 -7.77
C GLY A 235 -28.55 -10.39 -9.24
N ASP A 236 -29.27 -9.67 -10.06
CA ASP A 236 -29.10 -9.70 -11.51
C ASP A 236 -27.71 -9.19 -11.88
N MET A 237 -27.10 -9.79 -12.90
CA MET A 237 -25.80 -9.38 -13.41
C MET A 237 -25.97 -8.66 -14.74
N LEU A 238 -25.72 -7.34 -14.75
CA LEU A 238 -25.68 -6.58 -16.00
C LEU A 238 -24.28 -6.72 -16.65
N ILE A 239 -24.23 -7.28 -17.85
CA ILE A 239 -23.02 -7.33 -18.67
C ILE A 239 -23.14 -6.29 -19.79
N ILE A 240 -22.27 -5.30 -19.76
CA ILE A 240 -22.17 -4.30 -20.84
C ILE A 240 -20.93 -4.64 -21.65
N CYS A 241 -21.12 -4.95 -22.96
CA CYS A 241 -20.03 -5.23 -23.87
C CYS A 241 -20.28 -4.62 -25.25
N HIS A 242 -19.23 -4.49 -26.05
CA HIS A 242 -19.37 -4.10 -27.44
C HIS A 242 -19.99 -5.25 -28.26
N ASP A 243 -20.86 -4.93 -29.25
CA ASP A 243 -21.60 -5.92 -30.03
C ASP A 243 -20.73 -6.99 -30.68
N ALA A 244 -19.51 -6.64 -31.10
CA ALA A 244 -18.56 -7.59 -31.67
C ALA A 244 -18.14 -8.72 -30.72
N TRP A 245 -18.39 -8.57 -29.41
CA TRP A 245 -17.97 -9.54 -28.38
C TRP A 245 -19.15 -10.32 -27.76
N LEU A 246 -20.37 -10.08 -28.23
CA LEU A 246 -21.55 -10.75 -27.70
C LEU A 246 -21.41 -12.26 -27.70
N SER A 247 -20.93 -12.85 -28.79
CA SER A 247 -20.71 -14.30 -28.89
C SER A 247 -19.66 -14.83 -27.91
N ASN A 248 -18.67 -14.02 -27.55
CA ASN A 248 -17.61 -14.40 -26.61
C ASN A 248 -18.09 -14.33 -25.16
N ILE A 249 -19.05 -13.46 -24.86
CA ILE A 249 -19.62 -13.25 -23.52
C ILE A 249 -20.82 -14.20 -23.27
N GLN A 250 -21.49 -14.69 -24.31
CA GLN A 250 -22.66 -15.54 -24.19
C GLN A 250 -22.46 -16.76 -23.27
N PRO A 251 -21.32 -17.51 -23.33
CA PRO A 251 -21.08 -18.64 -22.44
C PRO A 251 -21.03 -18.23 -20.95
N LEU A 252 -20.54 -17.01 -20.65
CA LEU A 252 -20.56 -16.49 -19.27
C LEU A 252 -21.99 -16.18 -18.82
N ALA A 253 -22.80 -15.52 -19.68
CA ALA A 253 -24.20 -15.22 -19.39
C ALA A 253 -25.00 -16.53 -19.14
N ASP A 254 -24.84 -17.51 -20.01
CA ASP A 254 -25.51 -18.83 -19.90
C ASP A 254 -25.10 -19.54 -18.60
N HIS A 255 -23.81 -19.50 -18.24
CA HIS A 255 -23.36 -20.06 -16.96
C HIS A 255 -23.97 -19.32 -15.77
N LYS A 256 -24.03 -17.98 -15.80
CA LYS A 256 -24.63 -17.20 -14.71
C LYS A 256 -26.12 -17.50 -14.55
N ASN A 257 -26.85 -17.54 -15.66
CA ASN A 257 -28.27 -17.93 -15.64
C ASN A 257 -28.47 -19.35 -15.07
N SER A 258 -27.59 -20.30 -15.41
CA SER A 258 -27.69 -21.68 -14.91
C SER A 258 -27.50 -21.82 -13.38
N ILE A 259 -26.86 -20.84 -12.75
CA ILE A 259 -26.64 -20.79 -11.29
C ILE A 259 -27.57 -19.79 -10.58
N GLY A 260 -28.61 -19.29 -11.28
CA GLY A 260 -29.64 -18.41 -10.71
C GLY A 260 -29.31 -16.93 -10.63
N ILE A 261 -28.32 -16.46 -11.40
CA ILE A 261 -27.99 -15.05 -11.57
C ILE A 261 -28.53 -14.65 -12.96
N ASN A 262 -29.58 -13.81 -13.02
CA ASN A 262 -30.18 -13.35 -14.27
C ASN A 262 -29.53 -12.09 -14.81
#